data_17b19c76c0fee3209d2ec93d2eee642d
#
_entry.id   17b19c76c0fee3209d2ec93d2eee642d
#
_cell.length_a   1.000
_cell.length_b   1.000
_cell.length_c   1.000
_cell.angle_alpha   90.00
_cell.angle_beta   90.00
_cell.angle_gamma   90.00
#
_symmetry.space_group_name_H-M   'P 1'
#
loop_
_entity.id
_entity.type
_entity.pdbx_description
1 polymer ?
#
loop_
_entity_poly.entity_id
_entity_poly.type
_entity_poly.pdbx_seq_one_letter_code
_entity_poly.pdbx_strand_id
1 'polypeptide(L)'
;FVKSSLISLYLALTFPIPFISSEKLKIFSIITFVFGLLLIINITNDYVDICDEKISYKTSFISKIFGKKNWEIFWKDIKLIKSLPTSQGSNVHYFISNKKESFLVPQRVENFERFVSIIEEKTKLNIDKLSYISPLWTYKLLTYLSILMIVGEGIAFII
;
A
#
# COMPACT_ATOMS: atom_id res chain seq x y z
N PHE A 1 -7.79 2.81 2.89
CA PHE A 1 -7.21 4.06 3.45
C PHE A 1 -5.80 4.36 2.92
N VAL A 2 -4.87 3.39 2.81
CA VAL A 2 -3.51 3.65 2.32
C VAL A 2 -3.52 4.21 0.89
N LYS A 3 -4.30 3.61 -0.01
CA LYS A 3 -4.43 4.06 -1.41
C LYS A 3 -4.99 5.48 -1.48
N SER A 4 -6.09 5.74 -0.76
CA SER A 4 -6.70 7.07 -0.74
C SER A 4 -5.80 8.14 -0.15
N SER A 5 -5.06 7.84 0.94
CA SER A 5 -4.12 8.81 1.54
C SER A 5 -2.97 9.18 0.60
N LEU A 6 -2.44 8.22 -0.16
CA LEU A 6 -1.37 8.50 -1.12
C LEU A 6 -1.87 9.31 -2.31
N ILE A 7 -3.07 8.99 -2.82
CA ILE A 7 -3.67 9.75 -3.92
C ILE A 7 -4.01 11.17 -3.48
N SER A 8 -4.67 11.35 -2.32
CA SER A 8 -5.02 12.68 -1.82
C SER A 8 -3.78 13.52 -1.52
N LEU A 9 -2.72 12.93 -0.95
CA LEU A 9 -1.46 13.63 -0.73
C LEU A 9 -0.80 14.06 -2.05
N TYR A 10 -0.78 13.16 -3.04
CA TYR A 10 -0.25 13.49 -4.35
C TYR A 10 -1.02 14.66 -4.99
N LEU A 11 -2.34 14.61 -4.96
CA LEU A 11 -3.18 15.68 -5.47
C LEU A 11 -2.90 17.00 -4.74
N ALA A 12 -2.87 16.99 -3.40
CA ALA A 12 -2.60 18.17 -2.60
C ALA A 12 -1.25 18.83 -2.91
N LEU A 13 -0.22 18.04 -3.21
CA LEU A 13 1.12 18.57 -3.48
C LEU A 13 1.32 19.00 -4.94
N THR A 14 0.59 18.42 -5.88
CA THR A 14 0.89 18.58 -7.31
C THR A 14 -0.22 19.28 -8.09
N PHE A 15 -1.44 19.36 -7.55
CA PHE A 15 -2.59 19.99 -8.21
C PHE A 15 -2.31 21.46 -8.59
N PRO A 16 -1.68 22.32 -7.76
CA PRO A 16 -1.41 23.71 -8.12
C PRO A 16 -0.40 23.86 -9.28
N ILE A 17 0.50 22.90 -9.46
CA ILE A 17 1.64 23.05 -10.37
C ILE A 17 1.24 23.38 -11.81
N PRO A 18 0.25 22.69 -12.44
CA PRO A 18 -0.19 23.06 -13.78
C PRO A 18 -0.77 24.45 -13.91
N PHE A 19 -1.36 25.00 -12.84
CA PHE A 19 -2.02 26.32 -12.85
C PHE A 19 -1.02 27.47 -12.71
N ILE A 20 0.04 27.29 -11.92
CA ILE A 20 1.07 28.30 -11.69
C ILE A 20 2.23 28.19 -12.69
N SER A 21 2.26 27.14 -13.51
CA SER A 21 3.29 26.95 -14.54
C SER A 21 3.17 28.01 -15.64
N SER A 22 4.33 28.49 -16.14
CA SER A 22 4.35 29.35 -17.33
C SER A 22 3.74 28.64 -18.55
N GLU A 23 3.23 29.40 -19.49
CA GLU A 23 2.59 28.87 -20.72
C GLU A 23 3.49 27.85 -21.45
N LYS A 24 4.82 28.06 -21.47
CA LYS A 24 5.78 27.16 -22.09
C LYS A 24 5.89 25.79 -21.38
N LEU A 25 5.67 25.76 -20.06
CA LEU A 25 5.80 24.54 -19.25
C LEU A 25 4.46 23.90 -18.89
N LYS A 26 3.36 24.58 -19.19
CA LYS A 26 2.01 24.13 -18.79
C LYS A 26 1.65 22.74 -19.30
N ILE A 27 1.87 22.48 -20.57
CA ILE A 27 1.61 21.17 -21.17
C ILE A 27 2.47 20.10 -20.52
N PHE A 28 3.76 20.38 -20.30
CA PHE A 28 4.68 19.44 -19.65
C PHE A 28 4.26 19.15 -18.21
N SER A 29 3.85 20.14 -17.43
CA SER A 29 3.39 19.95 -16.05
C SER A 29 2.07 19.15 -15.98
N ILE A 30 1.13 19.36 -16.91
CA ILE A 30 -0.08 18.54 -17.02
C ILE A 30 0.26 17.08 -17.31
N ILE A 31 1.13 16.82 -18.29
CA ILE A 31 1.56 15.46 -18.64
C ILE A 31 2.22 14.78 -17.45
N THR A 32 3.14 15.47 -16.76
CA THR A 32 3.83 14.94 -15.57
C THR A 32 2.87 14.67 -14.43
N PHE A 33 1.90 15.55 -14.21
CA PHE A 33 0.84 15.39 -13.21
C PHE A 33 0.01 14.13 -13.49
N VAL A 34 -0.50 13.97 -14.72
CA VAL A 34 -1.30 12.80 -15.09
C VAL A 34 -0.47 11.51 -14.99
N PHE A 35 0.76 11.54 -15.49
CA PHE A 35 1.66 10.40 -15.44
C PHE A 35 1.97 9.97 -14.00
N GLY A 36 2.28 10.90 -13.12
CA GLY A 36 2.53 10.62 -11.70
C GLY A 36 1.30 10.03 -11.00
N LEU A 37 0.10 10.54 -11.30
CA LEU A 37 -1.15 9.99 -10.76
C LEU A 37 -1.36 8.53 -11.20
N LEU A 38 -1.15 8.24 -12.49
CA LEU A 38 -1.24 6.88 -13.01
C LEU A 38 -0.20 5.94 -12.37
N LEU A 39 1.02 6.43 -12.12
CA LEU A 39 2.04 5.67 -11.40
C LEU A 39 1.59 5.29 -9.99
N ILE A 40 1.07 6.25 -9.22
CA ILE A 40 0.59 5.98 -7.85
C ILE A 40 -0.56 5.00 -7.83
N ILE A 41 -1.54 5.18 -8.72
CA ILE A 41 -2.67 4.25 -8.85
C ILE A 41 -2.17 2.85 -9.16
N ASN A 42 -1.20 2.71 -10.07
CA ASN A 42 -0.66 1.40 -10.44
C ASN A 42 0.12 0.75 -9.28
N ILE A 43 1.06 1.46 -8.64
CA ILE A 43 1.88 0.94 -7.54
C ILE A 43 1.02 0.50 -6.34
N THR A 44 -0.11 1.17 -6.13
CA THR A 44 -1.04 0.84 -5.04
C THR A 44 -2.05 -0.24 -5.41
N ASN A 45 -1.95 -0.85 -6.57
CA ASN A 45 -2.88 -1.87 -7.08
C ASN A 45 -2.37 -3.32 -6.85
N ASP A 46 -1.43 -3.50 -5.94
CA ASP A 46 -1.05 -4.83 -5.45
C ASP A 46 -2.20 -5.44 -4.66
N TYR A 47 -2.45 -6.73 -4.80
CA TYR A 47 -3.53 -7.41 -4.09
C TYR A 47 -3.17 -8.81 -3.60
N VAL A 48 -3.93 -9.26 -2.62
CA VAL A 48 -3.85 -10.61 -2.05
C VAL A 48 -5.06 -11.39 -2.52
N ASP A 49 -4.83 -12.56 -3.05
CA ASP A 49 -5.85 -13.51 -3.44
C ASP A 49 -5.80 -14.70 -2.48
N ILE A 50 -6.94 -15.00 -1.85
CA ILE A 50 -7.08 -16.01 -0.81
C ILE A 50 -8.05 -17.08 -1.31
N CYS A 51 -7.53 -18.28 -1.48
CA CYS A 51 -8.31 -19.46 -1.82
C CYS A 51 -8.31 -20.46 -0.66
N ASP A 52 -9.14 -21.49 -0.74
CA ASP A 52 -9.22 -22.53 0.29
C ASP A 52 -7.91 -23.28 0.52
N GLU A 53 -7.10 -23.44 -0.52
CA GLU A 53 -5.86 -24.23 -0.46
C GLU A 53 -4.60 -23.35 -0.31
N LYS A 54 -4.62 -22.10 -0.83
CA LYS A 54 -3.43 -21.26 -0.91
C LYS A 54 -3.74 -19.79 -0.74
N ILE A 55 -2.70 -19.05 -0.42
CA ILE A 55 -2.64 -17.59 -0.49
C ILE A 55 -1.65 -17.17 -1.56
N SER A 56 -2.00 -16.14 -2.33
CA SER A 56 -1.12 -15.56 -3.33
C SER A 56 -1.09 -14.04 -3.23
N TYR A 57 0.10 -13.48 -3.44
CA TYR A 57 0.31 -12.03 -3.54
C TYR A 57 0.65 -11.67 -4.97
N LYS A 58 -0.15 -10.80 -5.55
CA LYS A 58 0.02 -10.34 -6.92
C LYS A 58 0.36 -8.86 -6.94
N THR A 59 1.45 -8.55 -7.61
CA THR A 59 1.96 -7.19 -7.73
C THR A 59 1.55 -6.57 -9.05
N SER A 60 1.34 -5.26 -9.03
CA SER A 60 1.09 -4.46 -10.23
C SER A 60 2.29 -4.49 -11.18
N PHE A 61 2.06 -4.07 -12.43
CA PHE A 61 3.12 -4.03 -13.45
C PHE A 61 4.31 -3.17 -13.02
N ILE A 62 4.04 -1.99 -12.50
CA ILE A 62 5.08 -1.06 -12.05
C ILE A 62 5.80 -1.59 -10.81
N SER A 63 5.07 -2.17 -9.86
CA SER A 63 5.69 -2.81 -8.69
C SER A 63 6.69 -3.91 -9.07
N LYS A 64 6.44 -4.65 -10.17
CA LYS A 64 7.39 -5.65 -10.71
C LYS A 64 8.67 -4.99 -11.24
N ILE A 65 8.57 -3.85 -11.94
CA ILE A 65 9.75 -3.09 -12.41
C ILE A 65 10.62 -2.67 -11.22
N PHE A 66 10.00 -2.30 -10.08
CA PHE A 66 10.70 -1.97 -8.83
C PHE A 66 11.15 -3.20 -8.03
N GLY A 67 11.17 -4.39 -8.63
CA GLY A 67 11.74 -5.60 -8.03
C GLY A 67 10.79 -6.39 -7.12
N LYS A 68 9.52 -5.98 -6.96
CA LYS A 68 8.56 -6.80 -6.24
C LYS A 68 8.21 -8.04 -7.06
N LYS A 69 8.11 -9.17 -6.40
CA LYS A 69 7.77 -10.45 -7.04
C LYS A 69 6.41 -10.93 -6.58
N ASN A 70 5.67 -11.54 -7.50
CA ASN A 70 4.51 -12.34 -7.12
C ASN A 70 5.00 -13.57 -6.35
N TRP A 71 4.19 -14.01 -5.41
CA TRP A 71 4.43 -15.27 -4.72
C TRP A 71 3.10 -15.96 -4.38
N GLU A 72 3.17 -17.26 -4.21
CA GLU A 72 2.06 -18.07 -3.72
C GLU A 72 2.58 -19.15 -2.77
N ILE A 73 1.77 -19.51 -1.80
CA ILE A 73 2.08 -20.58 -0.84
C ILE A 73 0.79 -21.29 -0.44
N PHE A 74 0.85 -22.63 -0.36
CA PHE A 74 -0.24 -23.43 0.18
C PHE A 74 -0.29 -23.30 1.70
N TRP A 75 -1.49 -23.25 2.28
CA TRP A 75 -1.65 -23.14 3.73
C TRP A 75 -0.93 -24.23 4.50
N LYS A 76 -0.98 -25.48 4.00
CA LYS A 76 -0.28 -26.64 4.58
C LYS A 76 1.25 -26.53 4.57
N ASP A 77 1.80 -25.71 3.70
CA ASP A 77 3.25 -25.54 3.57
C ASP A 77 3.79 -24.42 4.48
N ILE A 78 2.92 -23.65 5.12
CA ILE A 78 3.32 -22.61 6.08
C ILE A 78 3.68 -23.30 7.40
N LYS A 79 4.98 -23.27 7.73
CA LYS A 79 5.49 -23.86 8.97
C LYS A 79 5.36 -22.94 10.17
N LEU A 80 5.68 -21.67 9.99
CA LEU A 80 5.62 -20.66 11.03
C LEU A 80 5.57 -19.23 10.43
N ILE A 81 5.17 -18.28 11.27
CA ILE A 81 5.21 -16.86 10.95
C ILE A 81 6.34 -16.24 11.77
N LYS A 82 7.31 -15.65 11.10
CA LYS A 82 8.46 -14.98 11.73
C LYS A 82 8.28 -13.48 11.68
N SER A 83 8.39 -12.83 12.83
CA SER A 83 8.38 -11.36 12.95
C SER A 83 9.80 -10.83 13.08
N LEU A 84 10.13 -9.81 12.31
CA LEU A 84 11.41 -9.12 12.35
C LEU A 84 11.18 -7.62 12.61
N PRO A 85 11.93 -7.03 13.56
CA PRO A 85 11.83 -5.59 13.82
C PRO A 85 12.40 -4.79 12.65
N THR A 86 11.78 -3.64 12.37
CA THR A 86 12.28 -2.65 11.42
C THR A 86 13.00 -1.52 12.14
N SER A 87 13.82 -0.78 11.43
CA SER A 87 14.49 0.42 11.96
C SER A 87 13.52 1.52 12.41
N GLN A 88 12.26 1.45 11.99
CA GLN A 88 11.21 2.42 12.35
C GLN A 88 10.36 1.99 13.55
N GLY A 89 10.78 0.94 14.29
CA GLY A 89 10.09 0.45 15.49
C GLY A 89 8.82 -0.37 15.22
N SER A 90 8.52 -0.70 13.96
CA SER A 90 7.45 -1.63 13.58
C SER A 90 8.01 -3.02 13.29
N ASN A 91 7.14 -4.01 13.14
CA ASN A 91 7.53 -5.36 12.76
C ASN A 91 7.06 -5.69 11.34
N VAL A 92 7.89 -6.38 10.59
CA VAL A 92 7.50 -7.06 9.36
C VAL A 92 7.40 -8.55 9.61
N HIS A 93 6.47 -9.20 8.94
CA HIS A 93 6.15 -10.60 9.16
C HIS A 93 6.40 -11.40 7.89
N TYR A 94 6.88 -12.63 8.06
CA TYR A 94 7.18 -13.53 6.95
C TYR A 94 6.52 -14.89 7.20
N PHE A 95 5.85 -15.43 6.20
CA PHE A 95 5.53 -16.86 6.14
C PHE A 95 6.80 -17.62 5.83
N ILE A 96 7.11 -18.60 6.65
CA ILE A 96 8.24 -19.51 6.43
C ILE A 96 7.67 -20.86 5.98
N SER A 97 8.04 -21.29 4.78
CA SER A 97 7.60 -22.56 4.24
C SER A 97 8.38 -23.75 4.82
N ASN A 98 7.84 -24.95 4.64
CA ASN A 98 8.54 -26.20 4.96
C ASN A 98 9.87 -26.33 4.21
N LYS A 99 9.99 -25.70 3.03
CA LYS A 99 11.23 -25.63 2.21
C LYS A 99 12.20 -24.54 2.65
N LYS A 100 11.94 -23.87 3.78
CA LYS A 100 12.71 -22.72 4.29
C LYS A 100 12.65 -21.45 3.40
N GLU A 101 11.73 -21.39 2.47
CA GLU A 101 11.45 -20.16 1.72
C GLU A 101 10.72 -19.17 2.61
N SER A 102 10.95 -17.87 2.39
CA SER A 102 10.32 -16.80 3.16
C SER A 102 9.50 -15.89 2.24
N PHE A 103 8.25 -15.66 2.60
CA PHE A 103 7.31 -14.82 1.87
C PHE A 103 6.83 -13.68 2.77
N LEU A 104 6.99 -12.45 2.32
CA LEU A 104 6.57 -11.27 3.08
C LEU A 104 5.04 -11.27 3.24
N VAL A 105 4.57 -11.21 4.48
CA VAL A 105 3.14 -11.07 4.80
C VAL A 105 2.68 -9.66 4.44
N PRO A 106 1.66 -9.49 3.59
CA PRO A 106 1.16 -8.17 3.24
C PRO A 106 0.42 -7.53 4.42
N GLN A 107 0.98 -6.44 4.96
CA GLN A 107 0.43 -5.75 6.13
C GLN A 107 -0.44 -4.53 5.77
N ARG A 108 -0.59 -4.22 4.47
CA ARG A 108 -1.39 -3.10 3.97
C ARG A 108 -2.63 -3.59 3.20
N VAL A 109 -3.20 -4.68 3.68
CA VAL A 109 -4.41 -5.28 3.10
C VAL A 109 -5.63 -4.54 3.64
N GLU A 110 -6.62 -4.35 2.82
CA GLU A 110 -7.93 -3.90 3.25
C GLU A 110 -8.56 -4.96 4.16
N ASN A 111 -9.17 -4.50 5.25
CA ASN A 111 -9.72 -5.39 6.28
C ASN A 111 -8.70 -6.38 6.84
N PHE A 112 -7.59 -5.85 7.34
CA PHE A 112 -6.46 -6.64 7.87
C PHE A 112 -6.86 -7.60 9.00
N GLU A 113 -7.80 -7.22 9.85
CA GLU A 113 -8.28 -8.08 10.95
C GLU A 113 -8.92 -9.36 10.40
N ARG A 114 -9.76 -9.24 9.35
CA ARG A 114 -10.32 -10.40 8.66
C ARG A 114 -9.23 -11.22 7.97
N PHE A 115 -8.25 -10.57 7.38
CA PHE A 115 -7.11 -11.24 6.77
C PHE A 115 -6.33 -12.07 7.79
N VAL A 116 -6.07 -11.51 8.97
CA VAL A 116 -5.40 -12.18 10.08
C VAL A 116 -6.23 -13.37 10.57
N SER A 117 -7.55 -13.21 10.79
CA SER A 117 -8.41 -14.31 11.22
C SER A 117 -8.44 -15.49 10.23
N ILE A 118 -8.41 -15.21 8.92
CA ILE A 118 -8.32 -16.29 7.90
C ILE A 118 -6.98 -17.01 7.98
N ILE A 119 -5.88 -16.30 8.18
CA ILE A 119 -4.56 -16.95 8.35
C ILE A 119 -4.59 -17.88 9.57
N GLU A 120 -5.13 -17.44 10.69
CA GLU A 120 -5.24 -18.23 11.92
C GLU A 120 -6.08 -19.51 11.70
N GLU A 121 -7.25 -19.33 11.11
CA GLU A 121 -8.16 -20.44 10.80
C GLU A 121 -7.49 -21.48 9.89
N LYS A 122 -6.84 -21.05 8.80
CA LYS A 122 -6.24 -21.92 7.79
C LYS A 122 -4.94 -22.57 8.23
N THR A 123 -4.11 -21.89 9.03
CA THR A 123 -2.78 -22.38 9.44
C THR A 123 -2.76 -22.97 10.85
N LYS A 124 -3.71 -22.61 11.70
CA LYS A 124 -3.75 -22.94 13.15
C LYS A 124 -2.51 -22.48 13.91
N LEU A 125 -1.80 -21.48 13.37
CA LEU A 125 -0.62 -20.89 14.00
C LEU A 125 -1.04 -19.74 14.90
N ASN A 126 -0.31 -19.56 16.01
CA ASN A 126 -0.49 -18.38 16.85
C ASN A 126 0.02 -17.14 16.12
N ILE A 127 -0.85 -16.14 15.95
CA ILE A 127 -0.61 -14.93 15.18
C ILE A 127 -0.77 -13.65 16.02
N ASP A 128 -0.74 -13.75 17.35
CA ASP A 128 -0.91 -12.60 18.28
C ASP A 128 0.02 -11.43 18.00
N LYS A 129 1.10 -11.65 17.24
CA LYS A 129 2.09 -10.64 16.88
C LYS A 129 1.86 -9.99 15.52
N LEU A 130 0.88 -10.46 14.73
CA LEU A 130 0.57 -9.83 13.45
C LEU A 130 -0.12 -8.47 13.70
N SER A 131 0.51 -7.42 13.24
CA SER A 131 0.03 -6.05 13.39
C SER A 131 0.15 -5.26 12.09
N TYR A 132 -0.61 -4.18 12.00
CA TYR A 132 -0.38 -3.19 10.94
C TYR A 132 1.04 -2.62 11.03
N ILE A 133 1.64 -2.37 9.87
CA ILE A 133 2.96 -1.72 9.81
C ILE A 133 2.91 -0.26 10.31
N SER A 134 1.76 0.37 10.14
CA SER A 134 1.48 1.72 10.65
C SER A 134 0.02 1.80 11.12
N PRO A 135 -0.27 2.52 12.20
CA PRO A 135 -1.63 2.67 12.69
C PRO A 135 -2.56 3.28 11.62
N LEU A 136 -3.79 2.77 11.51
CA LEU A 136 -4.77 3.24 10.51
C LEU A 136 -5.11 4.72 10.65
N TRP A 137 -5.07 5.26 11.87
CA TRP A 137 -5.37 6.67 12.12
C TRP A 137 -4.41 7.62 11.40
N THR A 138 -3.14 7.21 11.20
CA THR A 138 -2.13 8.00 10.48
C THR A 138 -2.54 8.25 9.03
N TYR A 139 -3.03 7.21 8.35
CA TYR A 139 -3.52 7.34 6.97
C TYR A 139 -4.78 8.17 6.88
N LYS A 140 -5.69 8.06 7.87
CA LYS A 140 -6.89 8.90 7.95
C LYS A 140 -6.52 10.36 8.14
N LEU A 141 -5.65 10.65 9.10
CA LEU A 141 -5.17 12.01 9.35
C LEU A 141 -4.52 12.62 8.11
N LEU A 142 -3.63 11.86 7.44
CA LEU A 142 -2.98 12.30 6.21
C LEU A 142 -3.99 12.62 5.11
N THR A 143 -5.03 11.79 4.95
CA THR A 143 -6.12 12.05 3.98
C THR A 143 -6.87 13.32 4.30
N TYR A 144 -7.25 13.55 5.57
CA TYR A 144 -7.96 14.76 5.98
C TYR A 144 -7.14 16.03 5.77
N LEU A 145 -5.86 16.00 6.15
CA LEU A 145 -4.95 17.13 5.94
C LEU A 145 -4.76 17.42 4.44
N SER A 146 -4.62 16.39 3.61
CA SER A 146 -4.51 16.54 2.16
C SER A 146 -5.78 17.17 1.56
N ILE A 147 -6.96 16.73 1.99
CA ILE A 147 -8.23 17.31 1.53
C ILE A 147 -8.32 18.79 1.96
N LEU A 148 -7.94 19.11 3.19
CA LEU A 148 -7.93 20.50 3.67
C LEU A 148 -7.00 21.38 2.83
N MET A 149 -5.82 20.88 2.44
CA MET A 149 -4.92 21.57 1.54
C MET A 149 -5.56 21.83 0.16
N ILE A 150 -6.14 20.80 -0.46
CA ILE A 150 -6.82 20.94 -1.77
C ILE A 150 -7.94 21.99 -1.71
N VAL A 151 -8.72 21.99 -0.65
CA VAL A 151 -9.78 23.01 -0.46
C VAL A 151 -9.18 24.40 -0.31
N GLY A 152 -8.12 24.56 0.49
CA GLY A 152 -7.42 25.84 0.64
C GLY A 152 -6.83 26.37 -0.67
N GLU A 153 -6.21 25.50 -1.45
CA GLU A 153 -5.71 25.80 -2.80
C GLU A 153 -6.84 26.23 -3.74
N GLY A 154 -7.95 25.48 -3.74
CA GLY A 154 -9.14 25.81 -4.54
C GLY A 154 -9.68 27.21 -4.21
N ILE A 155 -9.75 27.57 -2.93
CA ILE A 155 -10.16 28.91 -2.50
C ILE A 155 -9.17 29.96 -2.99
N ALA A 156 -7.86 29.72 -2.85
CA ALA A 156 -6.82 30.64 -3.27
C ALA A 156 -6.80 30.93 -4.79
N PHE A 157 -7.31 29.98 -5.62
CA PHE A 157 -7.45 30.20 -7.07
C PHE A 157 -8.74 30.95 -7.46
N ILE A 158 -9.72 31.08 -6.56
CA ILE A 158 -10.99 31.78 -6.82
C ILE A 158 -10.92 33.24 -6.40
N ILE A 159 -10.11 33.56 -5.39
CA ILE A 159 -9.89 34.93 -4.90
C ILE A 159 -8.80 35.63 -5.72
#